data_c5f557b074a3f869db02630f599d2296
#
_entry.id   c5f557b074a3f869db02630f599d2296
#
_cell.length_a   1.000
_cell.length_b   1.000
_cell.length_c   1.000
_cell.angle_alpha   90.00
_cell.angle_beta   90.00
_cell.angle_gamma   90.00
#
_symmetry.space_group_name_H-M   'P 1'
#
loop_
_entity.id
_entity.type
_entity.pdbx_description
1 polymer ?
#
loop_
_entity_poly.entity_id
_entity_poly.type
_entity_poly.pdbx_seq_one_letter_code
_entity_poly.pdbx_strand_id
1 'polypeptide(L)'
;MHSDLYGPMPSLLLGGATYFATFIDDYSRKVWVYFLKHKDDVLGVFKTFLQLVENQSGKKLKCLRTDNGGEYISKAFANFCDSKGIKRELTAPYNPSQNGVAERMNRTIQEKVRSMLSNADLTKGFWAEAVATTVHLINRSPSKVLDKEAVAEMVWSGKKPSYKHLKVFGCEAYSHIPKEF
;
A
#
# COMPACT_ATOMS: atom_id res chain seq x y z
N MET A 1 7.63 8.13 -7.20
CA MET A 1 6.56 7.36 -6.53
C MET A 1 5.87 6.48 -7.54
N HIS A 2 5.58 5.23 -7.19
CA HIS A 2 4.79 4.33 -8.03
C HIS A 2 3.44 4.08 -7.36
N SER A 3 2.39 3.85 -8.16
CA SER A 3 1.08 3.45 -7.66
C SER A 3 0.44 2.44 -8.58
N ASP A 4 -0.37 1.57 -8.00
CA ASP A 4 -1.15 0.57 -8.70
C ASP A 4 -2.40 0.23 -7.88
N LEU A 5 -3.48 -0.12 -8.56
CA LEU A 5 -4.75 -0.53 -7.97
C LEU A 5 -4.98 -2.01 -8.20
N TYR A 6 -5.20 -2.75 -7.12
CA TYR A 6 -5.47 -4.18 -7.20
C TYR A 6 -6.89 -4.53 -6.76
N GLY A 7 -7.54 -5.41 -7.51
CA GLY A 7 -8.89 -5.92 -7.27
C GLY A 7 -9.71 -6.06 -8.56
N PRO A 8 -10.99 -6.47 -8.49
CA PRO A 8 -11.72 -6.69 -7.23
C PRO A 8 -11.25 -7.95 -6.50
N MET A 9 -11.24 -7.88 -5.19
CA MET A 9 -10.94 -9.02 -4.33
C MET A 9 -12.13 -9.99 -4.34
N PRO A 10 -11.87 -11.32 -4.22
CA PRO A 10 -12.90 -12.35 -4.36
C PRO A 10 -13.92 -12.37 -3.21
N SER A 11 -13.70 -11.64 -2.15
CA SER A 11 -14.61 -11.54 -1.00
C SER A 11 -14.67 -10.12 -0.48
N LEU A 12 -15.87 -9.70 -0.08
CA LEU A 12 -16.08 -8.42 0.58
C LEU A 12 -15.42 -8.41 1.95
N LEU A 13 -14.73 -7.31 2.26
CA LEU A 13 -14.33 -6.99 3.62
C LEU A 13 -15.58 -6.72 4.46
N LEU A 14 -15.49 -6.92 5.78
CA LEU A 14 -16.52 -6.47 6.73
C LEU A 14 -16.87 -4.98 6.57
N GLY A 15 -15.91 -4.15 6.12
CA GLY A 15 -16.10 -2.74 5.77
C GLY A 15 -16.54 -2.46 4.33
N GLY A 16 -16.79 -3.50 3.49
CA GLY A 16 -17.26 -3.38 2.11
C GLY A 16 -16.21 -3.00 1.07
N ALA A 17 -14.92 -2.92 1.41
CA ALA A 17 -13.87 -2.67 0.44
C ALA A 17 -13.63 -3.90 -0.44
N THR A 18 -13.38 -3.66 -1.73
CA THR A 18 -13.09 -4.70 -2.74
C THR A 18 -11.78 -4.47 -3.49
N TYR A 19 -11.18 -3.29 -3.30
CA TYR A 19 -9.91 -2.93 -3.93
C TYR A 19 -8.90 -2.46 -2.88
N PHE A 20 -7.62 -2.49 -3.23
CA PHE A 20 -6.61 -1.73 -2.51
C PHE A 20 -5.67 -1.01 -3.48
N ALA A 21 -5.31 0.22 -3.14
CA ALA A 21 -4.29 0.98 -3.85
C ALA A 21 -2.98 0.92 -3.08
N THR A 22 -1.88 0.72 -3.78
CA THR A 22 -0.53 0.81 -3.23
C THR A 22 0.16 2.08 -3.72
N PHE A 23 0.89 2.73 -2.82
CA PHE A 23 1.83 3.80 -3.15
C PHE A 23 3.21 3.37 -2.67
N ILE A 24 4.22 3.49 -3.54
CA ILE A 24 5.56 2.98 -3.28
C ILE A 24 6.57 4.08 -3.55
N ASP A 25 7.32 4.46 -2.54
CA ASP A 25 8.41 5.41 -2.71
C ASP A 25 9.59 4.73 -3.43
N ASP A 26 10.07 5.38 -4.50
CA ASP A 26 11.11 4.78 -5.34
C ASP A 26 12.47 4.72 -4.65
N TYR A 27 12.74 5.63 -3.74
CA TYR A 27 14.00 5.69 -3.00
C TYR A 27 14.02 4.73 -1.79
N SER A 28 13.06 4.88 -0.88
CA SER A 28 13.02 4.08 0.36
C SER A 28 12.39 2.70 0.18
N ARG A 29 11.70 2.48 -0.93
CA ARG A 29 10.87 1.28 -1.18
C ARG A 29 9.72 1.12 -0.19
N LYS A 30 9.42 2.14 0.62
CA LYS A 30 8.31 2.12 1.55
C LYS A 30 6.99 2.04 0.80
N VAL A 31 6.12 1.17 1.30
CA VAL A 31 4.80 0.88 0.73
C VAL A 31 3.74 1.40 1.67
N TRP A 32 2.75 2.08 1.13
CA TRP A 32 1.48 2.39 1.79
C TRP A 32 0.37 1.68 1.07
N VAL A 33 -0.66 1.29 1.81
CA VAL A 33 -1.85 0.64 1.28
C VAL A 33 -3.10 1.33 1.78
N TYR A 34 -4.06 1.48 0.89
CA TYR A 34 -5.38 2.05 1.17
C TYR A 34 -6.45 1.15 0.59
N PHE A 35 -7.52 0.92 1.35
CA PHE A 35 -8.65 0.09 0.93
C PHE A 35 -9.77 0.94 0.35
N LEU A 36 -10.37 0.49 -0.75
CA LEU A 36 -11.37 1.24 -1.50
C LEU A 36 -12.57 0.35 -1.81
N LYS A 37 -13.76 0.96 -1.85
CA LYS A 37 -14.99 0.30 -2.30
C LYS A 37 -15.09 0.31 -3.83
N HIS A 38 -14.75 1.43 -4.45
CA HIS A 38 -14.81 1.63 -5.89
C HIS A 38 -13.46 2.11 -6.43
N LYS A 39 -13.18 1.79 -7.70
CA LYS A 39 -11.96 2.26 -8.36
C LYS A 39 -11.86 3.78 -8.42
N ASP A 40 -12.99 4.45 -8.57
CA ASP A 40 -13.06 5.92 -8.67
C ASP A 40 -12.64 6.63 -7.37
N ASP A 41 -12.59 5.92 -6.23
CA ASP A 41 -12.16 6.46 -4.95
C ASP A 41 -10.64 6.76 -4.92
N VAL A 42 -9.87 6.26 -5.91
CA VAL A 42 -8.40 6.40 -5.96
C VAL A 42 -7.94 7.86 -5.87
N LEU A 43 -8.64 8.79 -6.54
CA LEU A 43 -8.27 10.21 -6.47
C LEU A 43 -8.41 10.77 -5.05
N GLY A 44 -9.48 10.42 -4.33
CA GLY A 44 -9.69 10.83 -2.93
C GLY A 44 -8.59 10.30 -2.02
N VAL A 45 -8.29 9.02 -2.17
CA VAL A 45 -7.22 8.35 -1.43
C VAL A 45 -5.85 8.95 -1.75
N PHE A 46 -5.56 9.22 -3.02
CA PHE A 46 -4.30 9.85 -3.43
C PHE A 46 -4.12 11.25 -2.81
N LYS A 47 -5.18 12.05 -2.73
CA LYS A 47 -5.14 13.36 -2.07
C LYS A 47 -4.76 13.23 -0.59
N THR A 48 -5.40 12.31 0.14
CA THR A 48 -5.10 12.05 1.56
C THR A 48 -3.68 11.55 1.75
N PHE A 49 -3.26 10.60 0.92
CA PHE A 49 -1.90 10.07 0.92
C PHE A 49 -0.86 11.17 0.66
N LEU A 50 -1.08 12.00 -0.36
CA LEU A 50 -0.17 13.09 -0.71
C LEU A 50 0.03 14.06 0.45
N GLN A 51 -1.06 14.50 1.09
CA GLN A 51 -1.00 15.34 2.28
C GLN A 51 -0.16 14.70 3.39
N LEU A 52 -0.40 13.41 3.67
CA LEU A 52 0.31 12.67 4.70
C LEU A 52 1.82 12.64 4.44
N VAL A 53 2.24 12.21 3.25
CA VAL A 53 3.66 12.02 2.95
C VAL A 53 4.41 13.34 2.81
N GLU A 54 3.79 14.38 2.27
CA GLU A 54 4.37 15.71 2.20
C GLU A 54 4.56 16.32 3.59
N ASN A 55 3.57 16.18 4.48
CA ASN A 55 3.67 16.63 5.88
C ASN A 55 4.75 15.88 6.66
N GLN A 56 4.84 14.54 6.48
CA GLN A 56 5.83 13.73 7.19
C GLN A 56 7.25 13.96 6.71
N SER A 57 7.45 14.17 5.41
CA SER A 57 8.78 14.29 4.82
C SER A 57 9.28 15.74 4.67
N GLY A 58 8.39 16.69 4.71
CA GLY A 58 8.68 18.09 4.34
C GLY A 58 9.00 18.28 2.87
N LYS A 59 8.83 17.25 2.03
CA LYS A 59 9.18 17.25 0.60
C LYS A 59 7.92 17.17 -0.25
N LYS A 60 7.97 17.79 -1.44
CA LYS A 60 6.91 17.72 -2.43
C LYS A 60 7.07 16.52 -3.34
N LEU A 61 5.95 15.85 -3.67
CA LEU A 61 5.93 14.81 -4.69
C LEU A 61 6.15 15.43 -6.06
N LYS A 62 7.19 14.96 -6.77
CA LYS A 62 7.55 15.48 -8.11
C LYS A 62 6.98 14.65 -9.25
N CYS A 63 6.88 13.34 -9.06
CA CYS A 63 6.49 12.42 -10.11
C CYS A 63 5.70 11.23 -9.55
N LEU A 64 4.59 10.91 -10.21
CA LEU A 64 3.78 9.72 -9.97
C LEU A 64 3.78 8.84 -11.22
N ARG A 65 4.21 7.59 -11.06
CA ARG A 65 4.18 6.57 -12.11
C ARG A 65 3.05 5.58 -11.83
N THR A 66 2.19 5.38 -12.83
CA THR A 66 1.04 4.46 -12.78
C THR A 66 0.91 3.71 -14.08
N ASP A 67 0.05 2.73 -14.10
CA ASP A 67 -0.47 2.17 -15.36
C ASP A 67 -1.48 3.13 -16.03
N ASN A 68 -2.08 2.64 -17.14
CA ASN A 68 -3.14 3.35 -17.86
C ASN A 68 -4.55 2.98 -17.37
N GLY A 69 -4.71 2.57 -16.11
CA GLY A 69 -6.03 2.33 -15.54
C GLY A 69 -6.93 3.55 -15.65
N GLY A 70 -8.22 3.34 -15.92
CA GLY A 70 -9.21 4.42 -16.10
C GLY A 70 -9.23 5.40 -14.94
N GLU A 71 -9.01 4.91 -13.73
CA GLU A 71 -8.92 5.67 -12.49
C GLU A 71 -7.79 6.71 -12.49
N TYR A 72 -6.64 6.38 -13.09
CA TYR A 72 -5.47 7.27 -13.17
C TYR A 72 -5.50 8.20 -14.39
N ILE A 73 -6.13 7.79 -15.50
CA ILE A 73 -6.21 8.62 -16.72
C ILE A 73 -7.37 9.62 -16.72
N SER A 74 -8.25 9.57 -15.72
CA SER A 74 -9.39 10.44 -15.61
C SER A 74 -8.97 11.93 -15.64
N LYS A 75 -9.80 12.77 -16.26
CA LYS A 75 -9.57 14.23 -16.35
C LYS A 75 -9.44 14.87 -14.96
N ALA A 76 -10.19 14.37 -13.97
CA ALA A 76 -10.13 14.86 -12.60
C ALA A 76 -8.76 14.57 -11.95
N PHE A 77 -8.22 13.37 -12.16
CA PHE A 77 -6.91 12.99 -11.66
C PHE A 77 -5.80 13.80 -12.34
N ALA A 78 -5.91 13.99 -13.67
CA ALA A 78 -4.99 14.81 -14.44
C ALA A 78 -4.92 16.24 -13.89
N ASN A 79 -6.07 16.92 -13.82
CA ASN A 79 -6.17 18.29 -13.34
C ASN A 79 -5.62 18.45 -11.90
N PHE A 80 -5.85 17.45 -11.06
CA PHE A 80 -5.31 17.49 -9.69
C PHE A 80 -3.78 17.42 -9.70
N CYS A 81 -3.17 16.49 -10.44
CA CYS A 81 -1.72 16.39 -10.55
C CYS A 81 -1.11 17.68 -11.09
N ASP A 82 -1.70 18.23 -12.15
CA ASP A 82 -1.25 19.49 -12.77
C ASP A 82 -1.32 20.66 -11.78
N SER A 83 -2.41 20.78 -11.01
CA SER A 83 -2.56 21.81 -9.97
C SER A 83 -1.52 21.72 -8.84
N LYS A 84 -0.94 20.53 -8.64
CA LYS A 84 0.12 20.28 -7.64
C LYS A 84 1.51 20.26 -8.23
N GLY A 85 1.66 20.42 -9.55
CA GLY A 85 2.95 20.34 -10.24
C GLY A 85 3.54 18.93 -10.23
N ILE A 86 2.69 17.90 -10.16
CA ILE A 86 3.12 16.49 -10.15
C ILE A 86 3.17 15.96 -11.57
N LYS A 87 4.38 15.62 -12.04
CA LYS A 87 4.55 14.94 -13.34
C LYS A 87 3.92 13.56 -13.27
N ARG A 88 3.03 13.24 -14.22
CA ARG A 88 2.49 11.88 -14.40
C ARG A 88 3.33 11.12 -15.41
N GLU A 89 3.77 9.93 -15.05
CA GLU A 89 4.44 8.98 -15.94
C GLU A 89 3.53 7.76 -16.08
N LEU A 90 2.77 7.75 -17.17
CA LEU A 90 1.91 6.63 -17.54
C LEU A 90 2.76 5.60 -18.31
N THR A 91 2.51 4.32 -18.09
CA THR A 91 3.16 3.26 -18.86
C THR A 91 2.79 3.37 -20.34
N ALA A 92 3.76 3.12 -21.24
CA ALA A 92 3.44 3.03 -22.66
C ALA A 92 2.46 1.87 -22.91
N PRO A 93 1.50 2.03 -23.83
CA PRO A 93 0.65 0.93 -24.25
C PRO A 93 1.50 -0.28 -24.63
N TYR A 94 1.11 -1.46 -24.19
CA TYR A 94 1.81 -2.73 -24.42
C TYR A 94 3.21 -2.87 -23.78
N ASN A 95 3.59 -1.99 -22.84
CA ASN A 95 4.86 -2.12 -22.12
C ASN A 95 4.64 -2.09 -20.60
N PRO A 96 4.07 -3.16 -20.00
CA PRO A 96 3.77 -3.23 -18.58
C PRO A 96 5.01 -3.16 -17.68
N SER A 97 6.20 -3.46 -18.23
CA SER A 97 7.45 -3.43 -17.46
C SER A 97 7.76 -2.06 -16.84
N GLN A 98 7.18 -0.98 -17.36
CA GLN A 98 7.39 0.38 -16.86
C GLN A 98 6.75 0.64 -15.48
N ASN A 99 5.65 -0.08 -15.10
CA ASN A 99 5.10 -0.06 -13.73
C ASN A 99 5.47 -1.31 -12.93
N GLY A 100 6.45 -2.07 -13.40
CA GLY A 100 6.83 -3.35 -12.81
C GLY A 100 7.23 -3.30 -11.33
N VAL A 101 7.50 -2.13 -10.76
CA VAL A 101 7.75 -1.98 -9.30
C VAL A 101 6.45 -2.21 -8.54
N ALA A 102 5.37 -1.53 -8.92
CA ALA A 102 4.08 -1.63 -8.25
C ALA A 102 3.42 -3.00 -8.52
N GLU A 103 3.45 -3.48 -9.76
CA GLU A 103 2.91 -4.79 -10.13
C GLU A 103 3.58 -5.95 -9.36
N ARG A 104 4.92 -5.97 -9.29
CA ARG A 104 5.65 -6.98 -8.51
C ARG A 104 5.36 -6.86 -7.02
N MET A 105 5.23 -5.65 -6.49
CA MET A 105 4.88 -5.45 -5.09
C MET A 105 3.49 -5.99 -4.80
N ASN A 106 2.49 -5.69 -5.62
CA ASN A 106 1.13 -6.22 -5.46
C ASN A 106 1.10 -7.75 -5.54
N ARG A 107 1.87 -8.37 -6.45
CA ARG A 107 2.03 -9.82 -6.50
C ARG A 107 2.61 -10.37 -5.19
N THR A 108 3.69 -9.76 -4.70
CA THR A 108 4.33 -10.16 -3.44
C THR A 108 3.38 -10.02 -2.25
N ILE A 109 2.59 -8.94 -2.20
CA ILE A 109 1.57 -8.75 -1.16
C ILE A 109 0.57 -9.89 -1.21
N GLN A 110 0.04 -10.23 -2.38
CA GLN A 110 -0.96 -11.29 -2.53
C GLN A 110 -0.44 -12.68 -2.16
N GLU A 111 0.79 -13.00 -2.55
CA GLU A 111 1.42 -14.29 -2.21
C GLU A 111 1.54 -14.42 -0.68
N LYS A 112 2.00 -13.35 -0.02
CA LYS A 112 2.11 -13.32 1.45
C LYS A 112 0.75 -13.36 2.14
N VAL A 113 -0.25 -12.64 1.63
CA VAL A 113 -1.62 -12.65 2.15
C VAL A 113 -2.23 -14.04 2.09
N ARG A 114 -2.09 -14.74 0.95
CA ARG A 114 -2.59 -16.12 0.82
C ARG A 114 -1.93 -17.07 1.83
N SER A 115 -0.60 -16.97 1.94
CA SER A 115 0.15 -17.79 2.91
C SER A 115 -0.25 -17.46 4.36
N MET A 116 -0.44 -16.18 4.68
CA MET A 116 -0.79 -15.70 6.01
C MET A 116 -2.20 -16.17 6.44
N LEU A 117 -3.19 -16.03 5.55
CA LEU A 117 -4.56 -16.49 5.80
C LEU A 117 -4.62 -18.02 5.93
N SER A 118 -3.92 -18.74 5.04
CA SER A 118 -3.86 -20.20 5.09
C SER A 118 -3.22 -20.72 6.38
N ASN A 119 -2.14 -20.07 6.81
CA ASN A 119 -1.41 -20.49 8.02
C ASN A 119 -2.17 -20.20 9.32
N ALA A 120 -3.04 -19.18 9.30
CA ALA A 120 -3.89 -18.78 10.43
C ALA A 120 -5.26 -19.48 10.41
N ASP A 121 -5.55 -20.30 9.41
CA ASP A 121 -6.87 -20.92 9.18
C ASP A 121 -8.02 -19.88 9.14
N LEU A 122 -7.73 -18.70 8.60
CA LEU A 122 -8.69 -17.61 8.51
C LEU A 122 -9.35 -17.55 7.14
N THR A 123 -10.63 -17.17 7.14
CA THR A 123 -11.40 -17.01 5.90
C THR A 123 -10.89 -15.84 5.07
N LYS A 124 -11.22 -15.87 3.77
CA LYS A 124 -10.86 -14.78 2.83
C LYS A 124 -11.45 -13.41 3.22
N GLY A 125 -12.44 -13.34 4.12
CA GLY A 125 -12.98 -12.10 4.65
C GLY A 125 -11.97 -11.24 5.40
N PHE A 126 -10.86 -11.83 5.90
CA PHE A 126 -9.76 -11.13 6.59
C PHE A 126 -8.65 -10.66 5.65
N TRP A 127 -8.93 -10.60 4.34
CA TRP A 127 -7.87 -10.26 3.37
C TRP A 127 -7.24 -8.87 3.61
N ALA A 128 -8.03 -7.88 4.05
CA ALA A 128 -7.50 -6.54 4.22
C ALA A 128 -6.61 -6.43 5.47
N GLU A 129 -6.95 -7.10 6.55
CA GLU A 129 -6.09 -7.22 7.73
C GLU A 129 -4.78 -7.92 7.37
N ALA A 130 -4.87 -8.97 6.56
CA ALA A 130 -3.69 -9.68 6.05
C ALA A 130 -2.86 -8.79 5.10
N VAL A 131 -3.48 -7.97 4.23
CA VAL A 131 -2.79 -6.99 3.38
C VAL A 131 -2.10 -5.93 4.24
N ALA A 132 -2.81 -5.33 5.19
CA ALA A 132 -2.25 -4.30 6.09
C ALA A 132 -1.05 -4.85 6.87
N THR A 133 -1.18 -6.05 7.45
CA THR A 133 -0.11 -6.74 8.17
C THR A 133 1.06 -7.06 7.24
N THR A 134 0.79 -7.56 6.04
CA THR A 134 1.82 -7.85 5.04
C THR A 134 2.62 -6.61 4.69
N VAL A 135 1.96 -5.48 4.41
CA VAL A 135 2.63 -4.21 4.10
C VAL A 135 3.44 -3.70 5.30
N HIS A 136 2.89 -3.83 6.52
CA HIS A 136 3.63 -3.51 7.74
C HIS A 136 4.93 -4.30 7.87
N LEU A 137 4.89 -5.61 7.58
CA LEU A 137 6.05 -6.49 7.63
C LEU A 137 7.03 -6.22 6.46
N ILE A 138 6.54 -6.00 5.24
CA ILE A 138 7.38 -5.64 4.08
C ILE A 138 8.22 -4.40 4.40
N ASN A 139 7.61 -3.35 4.95
CA ASN A 139 8.30 -2.12 5.30
C ASN A 139 9.38 -2.31 6.39
N ARG A 140 9.33 -3.42 7.14
CA ARG A 140 10.26 -3.76 8.26
C ARG A 140 11.16 -4.93 7.96
N SER A 141 11.04 -5.51 6.78
CA SER A 141 11.89 -6.62 6.33
C SER A 141 13.01 -6.10 5.42
N PRO A 142 14.21 -6.72 5.46
CA PRO A 142 15.29 -6.41 4.52
C PRO A 142 14.83 -6.56 3.07
N SER A 143 15.29 -5.66 2.21
CA SER A 143 15.02 -5.70 0.78
C SER A 143 16.32 -5.81 0.00
N LYS A 144 16.33 -6.65 -1.05
CA LYS A 144 17.49 -6.79 -1.94
C LYS A 144 17.88 -5.50 -2.68
N VAL A 145 16.98 -4.54 -2.73
CA VAL A 145 17.16 -3.26 -3.44
C VAL A 145 17.76 -2.18 -2.53
N LEU A 146 17.67 -2.38 -1.22
CA LEU A 146 18.28 -1.52 -0.20
C LEU A 146 19.60 -2.12 0.27
N ASP A 147 20.42 -1.30 0.92
CA ASP A 147 21.65 -1.80 1.56
C ASP A 147 21.34 -2.92 2.56
N LYS A 148 22.32 -3.83 2.77
CA LYS A 148 22.15 -5.14 3.43
C LYS A 148 21.39 -5.13 4.78
N GLU A 149 21.44 -4.03 5.51
CA GLU A 149 20.77 -3.91 6.82
C GLU A 149 19.61 -2.91 6.82
N ALA A 150 19.36 -2.24 5.69
CA ALA A 150 18.33 -1.23 5.61
C ALA A 150 16.95 -1.86 5.36
N VAL A 151 15.96 -1.32 6.07
CA VAL A 151 14.55 -1.62 5.83
C VAL A 151 13.83 -0.34 5.39
N ALA A 152 12.78 -0.48 4.60
CA ALA A 152 12.07 0.64 4.00
C ALA A 152 11.60 1.68 5.04
N GLU A 153 11.09 1.22 6.19
CA GLU A 153 10.67 2.07 7.29
C GLU A 153 11.82 2.94 7.83
N MET A 154 13.01 2.37 7.99
CA MET A 154 14.18 3.10 8.49
C MET A 154 14.68 4.12 7.47
N VAL A 155 14.74 3.77 6.19
CA VAL A 155 15.17 4.69 5.12
C VAL A 155 14.21 5.88 5.00
N TRP A 156 12.89 5.65 5.19
CA TRP A 156 11.89 6.70 5.16
C TRP A 156 11.90 7.59 6.40
N SER A 157 11.89 6.99 7.59
CA SER A 157 11.68 7.72 8.86
C SER A 157 12.98 8.18 9.51
N GLY A 158 14.14 7.66 9.08
CA GLY A 158 15.43 7.88 9.75
C GLY A 158 15.58 7.12 11.08
N LYS A 159 14.61 6.30 11.48
CA LYS A 159 14.57 5.61 12.77
C LYS A 159 14.49 4.10 12.60
N LYS A 160 15.25 3.34 13.41
CA LYS A 160 15.11 1.88 13.45
C LYS A 160 13.72 1.50 13.96
N PRO A 161 12.98 0.65 13.23
CA PRO A 161 11.69 0.20 13.69
C PRO A 161 11.82 -0.74 14.89
N SER A 162 10.85 -0.71 15.81
CA SER A 162 10.74 -1.68 16.88
C SER A 162 9.95 -2.91 16.41
N TYR A 163 10.41 -4.10 16.81
CA TYR A 163 9.73 -5.37 16.51
C TYR A 163 9.05 -5.99 17.74
N LYS A 164 9.19 -5.37 18.92
CA LYS A 164 8.71 -5.92 20.21
C LYS A 164 7.19 -6.16 20.25
N HIS A 165 6.44 -5.41 19.45
CA HIS A 165 4.97 -5.49 19.38
C HIS A 165 4.46 -6.50 18.35
N LEU A 166 5.35 -7.09 17.53
CA LEU A 166 4.94 -8.05 16.52
C LEU A 166 4.42 -9.33 17.18
N LYS A 167 3.30 -9.82 16.66
CA LYS A 167 2.67 -11.08 17.02
C LYS A 167 2.43 -11.90 15.75
N VAL A 168 2.22 -13.19 15.93
CA VAL A 168 1.83 -14.06 14.81
C VAL A 168 0.45 -13.65 14.33
N PHE A 169 0.27 -13.48 13.02
CA PHE A 169 -1.03 -13.17 12.45
C PHE A 169 -2.01 -14.31 12.71
N GLY A 170 -3.21 -13.98 13.19
CA GLY A 170 -4.22 -14.97 13.55
C GLY A 170 -4.03 -15.61 14.93
N CYS A 171 -3.06 -15.17 15.73
CA CYS A 171 -2.96 -15.64 17.12
C CYS A 171 -4.20 -15.21 17.94
N GLU A 172 -4.50 -15.97 18.97
CA GLU A 172 -5.55 -15.64 19.93
C GLU A 172 -5.31 -14.28 20.58
N ALA A 173 -6.37 -13.50 20.70
CA ALA A 173 -6.35 -12.19 21.32
C ALA A 173 -7.43 -12.10 22.40
N TYR A 174 -7.05 -11.53 23.55
CA TYR A 174 -7.96 -11.31 24.67
C TYR A 174 -8.14 -9.81 24.88
N SER A 175 -9.39 -9.37 24.97
CA SER A 175 -9.74 -7.98 25.29
C SER A 175 -10.20 -7.92 26.73
N HIS A 176 -9.66 -6.96 27.50
CA HIS A 176 -10.13 -6.68 28.82
C HIS A 176 -11.44 -5.87 28.72
N ILE A 177 -12.53 -6.46 29.22
CA ILE A 177 -13.82 -5.75 29.37
C ILE A 177 -13.80 -5.14 30.77
N PRO A 178 -13.80 -3.79 30.92
CA PRO A 178 -13.91 -3.16 32.23
C PRO A 178 -15.20 -3.65 32.88
N LYS A 179 -15.14 -3.99 34.18
CA LYS A 179 -16.36 -4.17 34.97
C LYS A 179 -17.06 -2.82 35.01
N GLU A 180 -18.26 -2.75 34.49
CA GLU A 180 -19.13 -1.60 34.74
C GLU A 180 -19.37 -1.50 36.25
N PHE A 181 -19.12 -0.32 36.78
CA PHE A 181 -19.39 0.00 38.18
C PHE A 181 -20.86 0.26 38.37
#